data_8c9013489fcbca5089d94768494d34eb
#
_entry.id   8c9013489fcbca5089d94768494d34eb
#
_cell.length_a   1.000
_cell.length_b   1.000
_cell.length_c   1.000
_cell.angle_alpha   90.00
_cell.angle_beta   90.00
_cell.angle_gamma   90.00
#
_symmetry.space_group_name_H-M   'P 1'
#
loop_
_entity.id
_entity.type
_entity.pdbx_description
1 polymer ?
#
loop_
_entity_poly.entity_id
_entity_poly.type
_entity_poly.pdbx_seq_one_letter_code
_entity_poly.pdbx_strand_id
1 'polypeptide(L)'
;MADADLHALPALLGADDPALYTIHQPQGASPFLLLADHAGQQVPRALAGLGLPQAELDRHIGWDIGIAGTTRALAERLDAWAIEQTYSRLLIDCNRPLASPTLIPEVSDHTVVPANVGLSTAQRQQRIDAIHAPYHARIDAELDARRDAGRATLLVMMHSFTPVMNGMQRPWQAGVLYHQDTRFAHALLQALRDEGDLVVGDNEPYSVSSTSDYAVPVHGEGRGLVHVELEIRQDLIADAAGQQAWAERLARIFSALQPQLLALA
;
A
#
# COMPACT_ATOMS: atom_id res chain seq x y z
N MET A 1 29.45 -23.42 -28.65
CA MET A 1 28.41 -22.56 -28.07
C MET A 1 27.56 -23.48 -27.21
N ALA A 2 27.73 -23.40 -25.91
CA ALA A 2 26.98 -24.21 -24.94
C ALA A 2 25.56 -23.63 -24.80
N ASP A 3 24.56 -24.45 -25.11
CA ASP A 3 23.18 -24.21 -24.71
C ASP A 3 23.19 -24.06 -23.18
N ALA A 4 22.99 -22.84 -22.69
CA ALA A 4 22.73 -22.63 -21.29
C ALA A 4 21.34 -23.23 -21.04
N ASP A 5 21.31 -24.39 -20.34
CA ASP A 5 20.12 -24.98 -19.79
C ASP A 5 19.29 -23.89 -19.09
N LEU A 6 18.23 -23.44 -19.74
CA LEU A 6 17.18 -22.63 -19.15
C LEU A 6 16.39 -23.51 -18.19
N HIS A 7 17.00 -23.91 -17.09
CA HIS A 7 16.24 -24.48 -15.98
C HIS A 7 15.30 -23.39 -15.49
N ALA A 8 14.01 -23.55 -15.76
CA ALA A 8 12.97 -22.70 -15.23
C ALA A 8 13.13 -22.67 -13.70
N LEU A 9 13.17 -21.46 -13.13
CA LEU A 9 13.23 -21.31 -11.67
C LEU A 9 12.04 -22.04 -11.05
N PRO A 10 12.22 -22.72 -9.89
CA PRO A 10 11.09 -23.32 -9.17
C PRO A 10 10.07 -22.24 -8.81
N ALA A 11 8.80 -22.61 -8.70
CA ALA A 11 7.75 -21.65 -8.35
C ALA A 11 8.11 -20.88 -7.05
N LEU A 12 7.92 -19.56 -7.07
CA LEU A 12 8.23 -18.72 -5.91
C LEU A 12 7.28 -18.99 -4.74
N LEU A 13 5.99 -19.17 -5.05
CA LEU A 13 4.94 -19.48 -4.07
C LEU A 13 4.61 -20.97 -4.16
N GLY A 14 4.67 -21.66 -3.03
CA GLY A 14 4.26 -23.04 -2.87
C GLY A 14 2.84 -23.16 -2.29
N ALA A 15 2.35 -24.41 -2.22
CA ALA A 15 1.01 -24.67 -1.66
C ALA A 15 0.85 -24.29 -0.17
N ASP A 16 1.96 -24.26 0.57
CA ASP A 16 1.99 -23.92 1.99
C ASP A 16 2.24 -22.42 2.24
N ASP A 17 2.45 -21.63 1.20
CA ASP A 17 2.58 -20.19 1.34
C ASP A 17 1.19 -19.54 1.45
N PRO A 18 1.02 -18.47 2.21
CA PRO A 18 -0.27 -17.79 2.34
C PRO A 18 -0.72 -17.19 1.00
N ALA A 19 -2.03 -16.95 0.88
CA ALA A 19 -2.61 -16.27 -0.28
C ALA A 19 -1.91 -14.95 -0.56
N LEU A 20 -1.78 -14.58 -1.83
CA LEU A 20 -1.06 -13.40 -2.28
C LEU A 20 -1.61 -12.10 -1.66
N TYR A 21 -2.90 -12.01 -1.50
CA TYR A 21 -3.62 -10.88 -0.93
C TYR A 21 -4.87 -11.35 -0.20
N THR A 22 -5.42 -10.47 0.63
CA THR A 22 -6.74 -10.66 1.26
C THR A 22 -7.70 -9.58 0.79
N ILE A 23 -8.93 -9.97 0.45
CA ILE A 23 -10.01 -9.03 0.12
C ILE A 23 -10.97 -8.94 1.30
N HIS A 24 -11.27 -7.71 1.71
CA HIS A 24 -12.30 -7.40 2.71
C HIS A 24 -13.50 -6.77 2.02
N GLN A 25 -14.70 -7.01 2.54
CA GLN A 25 -15.95 -6.52 1.98
C GLN A 25 -16.05 -6.71 0.45
N PRO A 26 -15.93 -7.96 -0.08
CA PRO A 26 -15.86 -8.21 -1.52
C PRO A 26 -17.09 -7.77 -2.30
N GLN A 27 -18.21 -7.54 -1.61
CA GLN A 27 -19.46 -7.04 -2.17
C GLN A 27 -19.87 -5.69 -1.59
N GLY A 28 -18.95 -4.99 -0.94
CA GLY A 28 -19.19 -3.71 -0.29
C GLY A 28 -19.85 -2.69 -1.22
N ALA A 29 -20.89 -2.02 -0.73
CA ALA A 29 -21.68 -1.07 -1.51
C ALA A 29 -21.07 0.33 -1.58
N SER A 30 -20.07 0.61 -0.74
CA SER A 30 -19.39 1.91 -0.66
C SER A 30 -18.76 2.34 -1.99
N PRO A 31 -18.75 3.63 -2.33
CA PRO A 31 -17.92 4.14 -3.41
C PRO A 31 -16.43 4.12 -3.07
N PHE A 32 -16.05 4.06 -1.80
CA PHE A 32 -14.64 3.97 -1.41
C PHE A 32 -14.06 2.61 -1.75
N LEU A 33 -12.81 2.61 -2.21
CA LEU A 33 -11.99 1.44 -2.47
C LEU A 33 -10.63 1.65 -1.83
N LEU A 34 -10.22 0.73 -0.95
CA LEU A 34 -9.02 0.87 -0.11
C LEU A 34 -7.92 -0.09 -0.59
N LEU A 35 -6.72 0.44 -0.84
CA LEU A 35 -5.52 -0.33 -1.19
C LEU A 35 -4.51 -0.25 -0.05
N ALA A 36 -4.04 -1.39 0.44
CA ALA A 36 -2.98 -1.48 1.44
C ALA A 36 -1.82 -2.33 0.89
N ASP A 37 -1.00 -1.70 0.06
CA ASP A 37 0.09 -2.32 -0.70
C ASP A 37 1.20 -2.89 0.19
N HIS A 38 1.32 -2.38 1.41
CA HIS A 38 2.35 -2.76 2.38
C HIS A 38 1.76 -3.35 3.67
N ALA A 39 0.57 -3.94 3.60
CA ALA A 39 -0.14 -4.46 4.77
C ALA A 39 0.56 -5.66 5.44
N GLY A 40 1.27 -6.48 4.67
CA GLY A 40 1.86 -7.72 5.13
C GLY A 40 3.38 -7.74 5.16
N GLN A 41 3.91 -8.67 5.95
CA GLN A 41 5.36 -8.89 6.12
C GLN A 41 5.78 -10.33 5.78
N GLN A 42 4.91 -11.12 5.17
CA GLN A 42 5.23 -12.51 4.84
C GLN A 42 6.34 -12.58 3.78
N VAL A 43 7.12 -13.64 3.86
CA VAL A 43 8.14 -13.99 2.86
C VAL A 43 7.88 -15.44 2.43
N PRO A 44 7.90 -15.74 1.12
CA PRO A 44 7.76 -17.11 0.65
C PRO A 44 8.78 -18.03 1.32
N ARG A 45 8.36 -19.24 1.69
CA ARG A 45 9.23 -20.23 2.35
C ARG A 45 10.50 -20.51 1.56
N ALA A 46 10.39 -20.50 0.23
CA ALA A 46 11.52 -20.71 -0.68
C ALA A 46 12.65 -19.67 -0.51
N LEU A 47 12.36 -18.51 0.07
CA LEU A 47 13.33 -17.42 0.26
C LEU A 47 13.83 -17.28 1.71
N ALA A 48 13.47 -18.22 2.60
CA ALA A 48 14.02 -18.31 3.96
C ALA A 48 14.14 -16.96 4.70
N GLY A 49 13.04 -16.18 4.74
CA GLY A 49 13.02 -14.87 5.41
C GLY A 49 13.88 -13.80 4.73
N LEU A 50 14.22 -13.95 3.45
CA LEU A 50 15.16 -13.08 2.70
C LEU A 50 16.58 -13.07 3.30
N GLY A 51 16.93 -14.02 4.16
CA GLY A 51 18.18 -14.04 4.92
C GLY A 51 18.23 -13.03 6.07
N LEU A 52 17.08 -12.47 6.44
CA LEU A 52 16.93 -11.52 7.55
C LEU A 52 16.45 -12.22 8.84
N PRO A 53 16.87 -11.75 10.01
CA PRO A 53 16.22 -12.12 11.26
C PRO A 53 14.79 -11.54 11.30
N GLN A 54 13.87 -12.22 12.01
CA GLN A 54 12.49 -11.80 12.12
C GLN A 54 12.34 -10.35 12.63
N ALA A 55 13.20 -9.94 13.57
CA ALA A 55 13.20 -8.57 14.10
C ALA A 55 13.39 -7.48 13.04
N GLU A 56 14.10 -7.77 11.93
CA GLU A 56 14.22 -6.82 10.81
C GLU A 56 12.95 -6.80 9.94
N LEU A 57 12.32 -7.96 9.73
CA LEU A 57 11.04 -8.04 9.03
C LEU A 57 9.91 -7.36 9.80
N ASP A 58 9.98 -7.33 11.13
CA ASP A 58 9.00 -6.69 12.01
C ASP A 58 9.11 -5.15 12.02
N ARG A 59 10.20 -4.60 11.48
CA ARG A 59 10.39 -3.15 11.35
C ARG A 59 9.56 -2.58 10.20
N HIS A 60 9.42 -1.25 10.20
CA HIS A 60 8.77 -0.48 9.12
C HIS A 60 9.37 -0.70 7.72
N ILE A 61 10.57 -1.29 7.62
CA ILE A 61 11.15 -1.67 6.33
C ILE A 61 10.45 -2.87 5.71
N GLY A 62 9.91 -3.78 6.54
CA GLY A 62 9.24 -5.00 6.10
C GLY A 62 7.78 -4.77 5.69
N TRP A 63 7.09 -3.86 6.37
CA TRP A 63 5.65 -3.60 6.21
C TRP A 63 5.25 -2.28 6.87
N ASP A 64 4.07 -1.80 6.57
CA ASP A 64 3.50 -0.61 7.17
C ASP A 64 2.77 -1.00 8.47
N ILE A 65 3.42 -0.77 9.61
CA ILE A 65 2.95 -1.23 10.93
C ILE A 65 1.57 -0.65 11.25
N GLY A 66 0.62 -1.53 11.55
CA GLY A 66 -0.75 -1.18 11.96
C GLY A 66 -1.72 -0.90 10.82
N ILE A 67 -1.23 -0.70 9.57
CA ILE A 67 -2.12 -0.29 8.47
C ILE A 67 -3.14 -1.37 8.09
N ALA A 68 -2.77 -2.65 8.14
CA ALA A 68 -3.70 -3.75 7.87
C ALA A 68 -4.92 -3.71 8.80
N GLY A 69 -4.71 -3.60 10.12
CA GLY A 69 -5.79 -3.53 11.09
C GLY A 69 -6.67 -2.29 10.93
N THR A 70 -6.05 -1.14 10.62
CA THR A 70 -6.76 0.12 10.35
C THR A 70 -7.60 0.01 9.07
N THR A 71 -7.03 -0.55 7.99
CA THR A 71 -7.73 -0.74 6.71
C THR A 71 -8.93 -1.67 6.86
N ARG A 72 -8.79 -2.80 7.58
CA ARG A 72 -9.90 -3.73 7.84
C ARG A 72 -11.03 -3.07 8.62
N ALA A 73 -10.68 -2.38 9.70
CA ALA A 73 -11.66 -1.69 10.53
C ALA A 73 -12.37 -0.55 9.77
N LEU A 74 -11.66 0.16 8.89
CA LEU A 74 -12.25 1.19 8.04
C LEU A 74 -13.14 0.59 6.95
N ALA A 75 -12.70 -0.49 6.30
CA ALA A 75 -13.47 -1.21 5.29
C ALA A 75 -14.81 -1.72 5.85
N GLU A 76 -14.79 -2.28 7.06
CA GLU A 76 -16.00 -2.73 7.75
C GLU A 76 -16.96 -1.56 8.03
N ARG A 77 -16.46 -0.44 8.57
CA ARG A 77 -17.29 0.73 8.92
C ARG A 77 -17.91 1.41 7.71
N LEU A 78 -17.22 1.41 6.59
CA LEU A 78 -17.68 2.05 5.35
C LEU A 78 -18.41 1.10 4.43
N ASP A 79 -18.44 -0.21 4.70
CA ASP A 79 -18.84 -1.25 3.73
C ASP A 79 -18.04 -1.10 2.43
N ALA A 80 -16.73 -0.86 2.55
CA ALA A 80 -15.83 -0.55 1.44
C ALA A 80 -15.01 -1.78 1.05
N TRP A 81 -14.94 -2.07 -0.25
CA TRP A 81 -14.00 -3.06 -0.76
C TRP A 81 -12.57 -2.65 -0.44
N ALA A 82 -11.80 -3.57 0.13
CA ALA A 82 -10.40 -3.33 0.44
C ALA A 82 -9.53 -4.53 0.07
N ILE A 83 -8.29 -4.27 -0.34
CA ILE A 83 -7.27 -5.28 -0.61
C ILE A 83 -6.03 -5.03 0.24
N GLU A 84 -5.52 -6.09 0.86
CA GLU A 84 -4.28 -6.11 1.61
C GLU A 84 -3.27 -7.02 0.93
N GLN A 85 -2.08 -6.49 0.59
CA GLN A 85 -0.95 -7.31 0.15
C GLN A 85 -0.41 -8.12 1.32
N THR A 86 -0.17 -9.42 1.13
CA THR A 86 0.29 -10.32 2.18
C THR A 86 1.80 -10.30 2.38
N TYR A 87 2.55 -10.11 1.28
CA TYR A 87 4.00 -10.25 1.27
C TYR A 87 4.71 -8.95 1.54
N SER A 88 5.87 -9.05 2.18
CA SER A 88 6.71 -7.91 2.55
C SER A 88 7.14 -7.09 1.33
N ARG A 89 7.13 -5.76 1.47
CA ARG A 89 7.70 -4.83 0.50
C ARG A 89 9.20 -5.05 0.25
N LEU A 90 9.91 -5.72 1.18
CA LEU A 90 11.31 -6.13 0.94
C LEU A 90 11.43 -7.24 -0.10
N LEU A 91 10.40 -8.08 -0.26
CA LEU A 91 10.38 -9.09 -1.30
C LEU A 91 10.25 -8.45 -2.68
N ILE A 92 9.24 -7.61 -2.83
CA ILE A 92 8.96 -6.73 -3.98
C ILE A 92 7.96 -5.66 -3.53
N ASP A 93 8.25 -4.41 -3.77
CA ASP A 93 7.40 -3.29 -3.36
C ASP A 93 6.29 -3.05 -4.39
N CYS A 94 5.04 -3.39 -4.02
CA CYS A 94 3.88 -3.23 -4.90
C CYS A 94 3.50 -1.76 -5.16
N ASN A 95 3.98 -0.80 -4.35
CA ASN A 95 3.82 0.62 -4.66
C ASN A 95 5.06 1.22 -5.36
N ARG A 96 5.78 0.41 -6.16
CA ARG A 96 6.91 0.89 -6.98
C ARG A 96 6.73 0.52 -8.44
N PRO A 97 7.06 1.43 -9.39
CA PRO A 97 7.13 1.10 -10.81
C PRO A 97 8.12 0.00 -11.09
N LEU A 98 7.87 -0.81 -12.13
CA LEU A 98 8.76 -1.93 -12.49
C LEU A 98 10.19 -1.50 -12.81
N ALA A 99 10.38 -0.26 -13.28
CA ALA A 99 11.71 0.32 -13.56
C ALA A 99 12.39 0.91 -12.32
N SER A 100 11.71 0.99 -11.18
CA SER A 100 12.28 1.57 -9.96
C SER A 100 13.48 0.75 -9.47
N PRO A 101 14.59 1.39 -9.09
CA PRO A 101 15.70 0.69 -8.44
C PRO A 101 15.33 0.15 -7.05
N THR A 102 14.28 0.66 -6.44
CA THR A 102 13.79 0.23 -5.12
C THR A 102 12.60 -0.71 -5.20
N LEU A 103 12.22 -1.20 -6.39
CA LEU A 103 11.19 -2.23 -6.55
C LEU A 103 11.53 -3.50 -5.74
N ILE A 104 12.79 -3.91 -5.77
CA ILE A 104 13.35 -5.00 -4.96
C ILE A 104 14.62 -4.45 -4.32
N PRO A 105 14.53 -3.86 -3.12
CA PRO A 105 15.63 -3.13 -2.53
C PRO A 105 16.73 -4.07 -2.02
N GLU A 106 17.99 -3.83 -2.39
CA GLU A 106 19.14 -4.52 -1.79
C GLU A 106 19.45 -3.99 -0.38
N VAL A 107 19.09 -2.74 -0.13
CA VAL A 107 19.25 -2.07 1.19
C VAL A 107 18.00 -1.28 1.49
N SER A 108 17.48 -1.38 2.71
CA SER A 108 16.36 -0.58 3.22
C SER A 108 16.68 -0.10 4.64
N ASP A 109 16.62 1.21 4.87
CA ASP A 109 16.94 1.85 6.16
C ASP A 109 18.19 1.23 6.82
N HIS A 110 19.34 1.28 6.12
CA HIS A 110 20.64 0.74 6.52
C HIS A 110 20.74 -0.79 6.67
N THR A 111 19.63 -1.53 6.47
CA THR A 111 19.62 -2.99 6.53
C THR A 111 19.84 -3.56 5.13
N VAL A 112 20.89 -4.35 4.95
CA VAL A 112 21.13 -5.14 3.73
C VAL A 112 20.15 -6.31 3.71
N VAL A 113 19.47 -6.52 2.57
CA VAL A 113 18.56 -7.66 2.35
C VAL A 113 19.30 -8.73 1.55
N PRO A 114 19.83 -9.78 2.20
CA PRO A 114 20.79 -10.70 1.56
C PRO A 114 20.24 -11.38 0.31
N ALA A 115 18.97 -11.81 0.31
CA ALA A 115 18.35 -12.49 -0.82
C ALA A 115 18.00 -11.55 -2.00
N ASN A 116 18.26 -10.25 -1.87
CA ASN A 116 18.04 -9.28 -2.94
C ASN A 116 19.34 -8.88 -3.63
N VAL A 117 20.48 -9.14 -3.01
CA VAL A 117 21.78 -8.76 -3.55
C VAL A 117 22.11 -9.59 -4.79
N GLY A 118 22.37 -8.91 -5.90
CA GLY A 118 22.82 -9.55 -7.13
C GLY A 118 21.77 -10.43 -7.83
N LEU A 119 20.49 -10.14 -7.68
CA LEU A 119 19.43 -10.87 -8.38
C LEU A 119 19.62 -10.87 -9.90
N SER A 120 19.52 -12.05 -10.51
CA SER A 120 19.44 -12.18 -11.96
C SER A 120 18.12 -11.58 -12.48
N THR A 121 18.09 -11.24 -13.78
CA THR A 121 16.86 -10.78 -14.44
C THR A 121 15.72 -11.79 -14.30
N ALA A 122 16.01 -13.10 -14.37
CA ALA A 122 15.02 -14.15 -14.23
C ALA A 122 14.42 -14.18 -12.82
N GLN A 123 15.22 -14.03 -11.77
CA GLN A 123 14.75 -13.99 -10.38
C GLN A 123 13.92 -12.72 -10.11
N ARG A 124 14.34 -11.58 -10.66
CA ARG A 124 13.57 -10.35 -10.58
C ARG A 124 12.20 -10.52 -11.27
N GLN A 125 12.19 -11.06 -12.49
CA GLN A 125 10.97 -11.30 -13.25
C GLN A 125 10.03 -12.27 -12.53
N GLN A 126 10.57 -13.32 -11.92
CA GLN A 126 9.79 -14.27 -11.13
C GLN A 126 9.02 -13.60 -10.00
N ARG A 127 9.61 -12.62 -9.28
CA ARG A 127 8.91 -11.88 -8.23
C ARG A 127 7.82 -10.96 -8.81
N ILE A 128 8.10 -10.33 -9.95
CA ILE A 128 7.10 -9.52 -10.66
C ILE A 128 5.89 -10.40 -11.04
N ASP A 129 6.13 -11.55 -11.66
CA ASP A 129 5.07 -12.43 -12.16
C ASP A 129 4.28 -13.11 -11.03
N ALA A 130 4.95 -13.42 -9.91
CA ALA A 130 4.32 -14.12 -8.80
C ALA A 130 3.59 -13.19 -7.82
N ILE A 131 4.01 -11.94 -7.68
CA ILE A 131 3.53 -11.02 -6.63
C ILE A 131 2.95 -9.73 -7.22
N HIS A 132 3.78 -8.92 -7.88
CA HIS A 132 3.42 -7.57 -8.32
C HIS A 132 2.30 -7.59 -9.36
N ALA A 133 2.50 -8.32 -10.46
CA ALA A 133 1.56 -8.33 -11.56
C ALA A 133 0.18 -8.88 -11.18
N PRO A 134 0.03 -10.04 -10.47
CA PRO A 134 -1.28 -10.54 -10.11
C PRO A 134 -1.97 -9.71 -9.01
N TYR A 135 -1.22 -9.02 -8.13
CA TYR A 135 -1.79 -8.07 -7.17
C TYR A 135 -2.47 -6.90 -7.90
N HIS A 136 -1.76 -6.25 -8.81
CA HIS A 136 -2.31 -5.14 -9.58
C HIS A 136 -3.41 -5.57 -10.56
N ALA A 137 -3.28 -6.76 -11.16
CA ALA A 137 -4.35 -7.32 -12.00
C ALA A 137 -5.67 -7.52 -11.23
N ARG A 138 -5.60 -7.87 -9.93
CA ARG A 138 -6.81 -7.98 -9.09
C ARG A 138 -7.44 -6.61 -8.81
N ILE A 139 -6.63 -5.58 -8.57
CA ILE A 139 -7.12 -4.20 -8.42
C ILE A 139 -7.77 -3.72 -9.71
N ASP A 140 -7.09 -3.91 -10.85
CA ASP A 140 -7.60 -3.54 -12.17
C ASP A 140 -8.95 -4.20 -12.46
N ALA A 141 -9.08 -5.50 -12.17
CA ALA A 141 -10.33 -6.22 -12.37
C ALA A 141 -11.50 -5.63 -11.54
N GLU A 142 -11.23 -5.19 -10.29
CA GLU A 142 -12.25 -4.54 -9.46
C GLU A 142 -12.64 -3.17 -10.00
N LEU A 143 -11.64 -2.36 -10.37
CA LEU A 143 -11.86 -1.02 -10.93
C LEU A 143 -12.62 -1.08 -12.25
N ASP A 144 -12.29 -2.04 -13.11
CA ASP A 144 -12.99 -2.27 -14.37
C ASP A 144 -14.44 -2.73 -14.16
N ALA A 145 -14.66 -3.67 -13.23
CA ALA A 145 -16.01 -4.13 -12.90
C ALA A 145 -16.89 -2.98 -12.35
N ARG A 146 -16.34 -2.09 -11.53
CA ARG A 146 -17.04 -0.91 -11.02
C ARG A 146 -17.38 0.07 -12.14
N ARG A 147 -16.41 0.39 -13.00
CA ARG A 147 -16.62 1.24 -14.18
C ARG A 147 -17.73 0.69 -15.08
N ASP A 148 -17.67 -0.59 -15.41
CA ASP A 148 -18.61 -1.25 -16.31
C ASP A 148 -20.02 -1.33 -15.71
N ALA A 149 -20.13 -1.36 -14.37
CA ALA A 149 -21.39 -1.25 -13.64
C ALA A 149 -21.86 0.19 -13.40
N GLY A 150 -21.14 1.21 -13.88
CA GLY A 150 -21.45 2.62 -13.63
C GLY A 150 -21.36 3.03 -12.16
N ARG A 151 -20.56 2.31 -11.36
CA ARG A 151 -20.34 2.61 -9.93
C ARG A 151 -19.21 3.62 -9.79
N ALA A 152 -19.47 4.75 -9.16
CA ALA A 152 -18.43 5.71 -8.81
C ALA A 152 -17.40 5.07 -7.87
N THR A 153 -16.13 5.44 -8.02
CA THR A 153 -15.02 4.95 -7.19
C THR A 153 -14.21 6.13 -6.64
N LEU A 154 -14.07 6.16 -5.32
CA LEU A 154 -13.19 7.04 -4.56
C LEU A 154 -12.03 6.18 -4.04
N LEU A 155 -10.84 6.35 -4.63
CA LEU A 155 -9.72 5.46 -4.38
C LEU A 155 -8.83 6.00 -3.26
N VAL A 156 -8.52 5.16 -2.27
CA VAL A 156 -7.67 5.51 -1.13
C VAL A 156 -6.53 4.50 -0.99
N MET A 157 -5.30 4.96 -1.09
CA MET A 157 -4.12 4.20 -0.77
C MET A 157 -3.80 4.39 0.71
N MET A 158 -3.72 3.27 1.44
CA MET A 158 -3.59 3.23 2.90
C MET A 158 -2.17 2.83 3.29
N HIS A 159 -1.44 3.77 3.90
CA HIS A 159 -0.05 3.56 4.34
C HIS A 159 0.19 4.01 5.77
N SER A 160 1.30 3.59 6.34
CA SER A 160 1.81 4.12 7.60
C SER A 160 3.31 4.38 7.55
N PHE A 161 3.75 5.36 8.31
CA PHE A 161 5.15 5.76 8.36
C PHE A 161 5.73 5.77 9.77
N THR A 162 7.05 5.57 9.86
CA THR A 162 7.79 5.60 11.12
C THR A 162 7.89 7.03 11.70
N PRO A 163 7.74 7.21 13.03
CA PRO A 163 7.87 8.53 13.67
C PRO A 163 9.28 9.11 13.62
N VAL A 164 10.29 8.28 13.35
CA VAL A 164 11.69 8.71 13.26
C VAL A 164 12.32 8.11 12.01
N MET A 165 13.00 8.92 11.21
CA MET A 165 13.74 8.47 10.04
C MET A 165 15.10 9.16 9.99
N ASN A 166 16.18 8.39 9.84
CA ASN A 166 17.56 8.91 9.84
C ASN A 166 17.88 9.80 11.06
N GLY A 167 17.34 9.45 12.24
CA GLY A 167 17.50 10.23 13.46
C GLY A 167 16.64 11.50 13.56
N MET A 168 15.87 11.84 12.54
CA MET A 168 14.97 13.00 12.54
C MET A 168 13.57 12.61 12.96
N GLN A 169 13.01 13.35 13.92
CA GLN A 169 11.61 13.23 14.34
C GLN A 169 10.68 13.74 13.24
N ARG A 170 9.62 12.99 12.97
CA ARG A 170 8.55 13.38 12.05
C ARG A 170 7.36 13.89 12.85
N PRO A 171 7.04 15.20 12.77
CA PRO A 171 6.05 15.82 13.64
C PRO A 171 4.61 15.48 13.28
N TRP A 172 4.36 15.04 12.04
CA TRP A 172 3.03 14.77 11.53
C TRP A 172 2.43 13.50 12.16
N GLN A 173 1.17 13.54 12.52
CA GLN A 173 0.39 12.37 12.91
C GLN A 173 -0.24 11.68 11.70
N ALA A 174 -0.57 12.48 10.67
CA ALA A 174 -1.01 11.98 9.37
C ALA A 174 -0.36 12.78 8.25
N GLY A 175 -0.18 12.16 7.10
CA GLY A 175 0.20 12.79 5.84
C GLY A 175 -0.87 12.54 4.79
N VAL A 176 -1.16 13.52 3.99
CA VAL A 176 -2.03 13.40 2.82
C VAL A 176 -1.18 13.65 1.60
N LEU A 177 -1.03 12.61 0.77
CA LEU A 177 -0.15 12.61 -0.37
C LEU A 177 -0.95 12.60 -1.68
N TYR A 178 -0.45 13.31 -2.66
CA TYR A 178 -1.03 13.42 -3.99
C TYR A 178 0.05 13.87 -5.00
N HIS A 179 -0.24 13.71 -6.29
CA HIS A 179 0.65 14.16 -7.35
C HIS A 179 -0.02 15.25 -8.18
N GLN A 180 -0.75 14.93 -9.25
CA GLN A 180 -1.40 15.93 -10.11
C GLN A 180 -2.84 16.22 -9.66
N ASP A 181 -3.57 15.19 -9.21
CA ASP A 181 -4.96 15.33 -8.79
C ASP A 181 -5.07 15.69 -7.31
N THR A 182 -5.62 16.84 -7.01
CA THR A 182 -5.75 17.37 -5.66
C THR A 182 -7.18 17.31 -5.12
N ARG A 183 -8.15 16.81 -5.91
CA ARG A 183 -9.59 16.88 -5.59
C ARG A 183 -9.92 16.27 -4.23
N PHE A 184 -9.45 15.04 -3.96
CA PHE A 184 -9.66 14.40 -2.67
C PHE A 184 -8.70 14.92 -1.61
N ALA A 185 -7.43 15.07 -1.97
CA ALA A 185 -6.37 15.43 -1.04
C ALA A 185 -6.64 16.76 -0.30
N HIS A 186 -7.03 17.81 -1.01
CA HIS A 186 -7.32 19.10 -0.38
C HIS A 186 -8.54 19.04 0.55
N ALA A 187 -9.59 18.29 0.17
CA ALA A 187 -10.75 18.10 1.04
C ALA A 187 -10.38 17.32 2.32
N LEU A 188 -9.56 16.28 2.19
CA LEU A 188 -9.11 15.47 3.33
C LEU A 188 -8.16 16.24 4.23
N LEU A 189 -7.20 17.00 3.66
CA LEU A 189 -6.29 17.87 4.41
C LEU A 189 -7.07 18.85 5.30
N GLN A 190 -8.06 19.53 4.70
CA GLN A 190 -8.89 20.47 5.44
C GLN A 190 -9.65 19.77 6.57
N ALA A 191 -10.32 18.64 6.26
CA ALA A 191 -11.11 17.91 7.25
C ALA A 191 -10.26 17.38 8.41
N LEU A 192 -9.05 16.86 8.14
CA LEU A 192 -8.14 16.41 9.20
C LEU A 192 -7.60 17.58 10.05
N ARG A 193 -7.30 18.72 9.44
CA ARG A 193 -6.85 19.92 10.16
C ARG A 193 -7.95 20.53 11.03
N ASP A 194 -9.20 20.46 10.58
CA ASP A 194 -10.37 20.96 11.32
C ASP A 194 -10.67 20.15 12.59
N GLU A 195 -10.14 18.90 12.70
CA GLU A 195 -10.18 18.14 13.96
C GLU A 195 -9.45 18.86 15.11
N GLY A 196 -8.42 19.66 14.80
CA GLY A 196 -7.72 20.52 15.75
C GLY A 196 -6.73 19.81 16.68
N ASP A 197 -6.63 18.48 16.60
CA ASP A 197 -5.75 17.64 17.45
C ASP A 197 -4.59 16.99 16.68
N LEU A 198 -4.47 17.26 15.36
CA LEU A 198 -3.47 16.67 14.49
C LEU A 198 -2.57 17.71 13.82
N VAL A 199 -1.28 17.37 13.72
CA VAL A 199 -0.37 18.00 12.76
C VAL A 199 -0.41 17.17 11.48
N VAL A 200 -1.00 17.74 10.43
CA VAL A 200 -1.23 17.03 9.16
C VAL A 200 -0.26 17.52 8.10
N GLY A 201 0.52 16.59 7.55
CA GLY A 201 1.46 16.82 6.47
C GLY A 201 0.76 16.96 5.12
N ASP A 202 1.19 17.92 4.33
CA ASP A 202 0.74 18.18 2.97
C ASP A 202 1.88 17.76 2.03
N ASN A 203 1.74 16.59 1.37
CA ASN A 203 2.84 15.88 0.73
C ASN A 203 4.04 15.69 1.67
N GLU A 204 3.74 15.32 2.93
CA GLU A 204 4.69 14.99 3.98
C GLU A 204 4.21 13.74 4.74
N PRO A 205 5.10 12.82 5.15
CA PRO A 205 6.57 12.88 5.08
C PRO A 205 7.17 12.47 3.72
N TYR A 206 6.36 12.20 2.73
CA TYR A 206 6.78 11.84 1.37
C TYR A 206 6.03 12.67 0.35
N SER A 207 6.51 12.66 -0.90
CA SER A 207 5.80 13.22 -2.04
C SER A 207 5.68 12.17 -3.14
N VAL A 208 4.47 12.04 -3.69
CA VAL A 208 4.16 11.09 -4.76
C VAL A 208 4.76 11.56 -6.09
N SER A 209 5.29 10.62 -6.86
CA SER A 209 5.68 10.85 -8.25
C SER A 209 5.49 9.59 -9.10
N SER A 210 5.43 9.74 -10.42
CA SER A 210 5.34 8.60 -11.35
C SER A 210 6.58 7.72 -11.37
N THR A 211 7.69 8.13 -10.73
CA THR A 211 8.93 7.36 -10.64
C THR A 211 9.13 6.69 -9.29
N SER A 212 8.45 7.17 -8.25
CA SER A 212 8.54 6.63 -6.88
C SER A 212 7.33 5.80 -6.47
N ASP A 213 6.16 5.99 -7.10
CA ASP A 213 4.92 5.37 -6.68
C ASP A 213 4.20 4.71 -7.86
N TYR A 214 3.41 3.67 -7.56
CA TYR A 214 2.64 2.94 -8.57
C TYR A 214 1.13 3.20 -8.46
N ALA A 215 0.57 3.05 -7.26
CA ALA A 215 -0.87 3.05 -7.08
C ALA A 215 -1.53 4.38 -7.47
N VAL A 216 -1.01 5.52 -7.01
CA VAL A 216 -1.52 6.86 -7.36
C VAL A 216 -1.42 7.12 -8.86
N PRO A 217 -0.23 7.02 -9.51
CA PRO A 217 -0.11 7.30 -10.93
C PRO A 217 -0.90 6.34 -11.83
N VAL A 218 -0.94 5.05 -11.50
CA VAL A 218 -1.50 4.02 -12.38
C VAL A 218 -2.99 3.82 -12.14
N HIS A 219 -3.39 3.56 -10.90
CA HIS A 219 -4.78 3.27 -10.57
C HIS A 219 -5.63 4.52 -10.34
N GLY A 220 -5.03 5.58 -9.78
CA GLY A 220 -5.70 6.87 -9.58
C GLY A 220 -5.72 7.73 -10.83
N GLU A 221 -4.59 8.36 -11.14
CA GLU A 221 -4.46 9.33 -12.23
C GLU A 221 -4.67 8.71 -13.62
N GLY A 222 -4.06 7.56 -13.88
CA GLY A 222 -4.18 6.86 -15.16
C GLY A 222 -5.61 6.46 -15.54
N ARG A 223 -6.50 6.35 -14.53
CA ARG A 223 -7.92 6.06 -14.69
C ARG A 223 -8.82 7.27 -14.48
N GLY A 224 -8.27 8.45 -14.14
CA GLY A 224 -9.01 9.68 -13.87
C GLY A 224 -9.89 9.63 -12.61
N LEU A 225 -9.63 8.69 -11.71
CA LEU A 225 -10.42 8.52 -10.48
C LEU A 225 -10.10 9.63 -9.48
N VAL A 226 -11.10 10.01 -8.68
CA VAL A 226 -10.89 10.81 -7.48
C VAL A 226 -10.16 9.96 -6.46
N HIS A 227 -8.95 10.34 -6.06
CA HIS A 227 -8.07 9.51 -5.25
C HIS A 227 -7.22 10.31 -4.27
N VAL A 228 -6.65 9.61 -3.30
CA VAL A 228 -5.70 10.13 -2.31
C VAL A 228 -4.82 9.00 -1.76
N GLU A 229 -3.59 9.33 -1.40
CA GLU A 229 -2.75 8.46 -0.57
C GLU A 229 -2.71 9.04 0.85
N LEU A 230 -3.01 8.20 1.83
CA LEU A 230 -3.05 8.55 3.25
C LEU A 230 -1.96 7.80 3.99
N GLU A 231 -1.16 8.55 4.72
CA GLU A 231 -0.10 8.08 5.59
C GLU A 231 -0.47 8.31 7.05
N ILE A 232 -0.48 7.29 7.89
CA ILE A 232 -0.71 7.41 9.33
C ILE A 232 0.57 7.09 10.08
N ARG A 233 0.96 7.92 11.05
CA ARG A 233 2.16 7.62 11.83
C ARG A 233 1.95 6.34 12.64
N GLN A 234 2.81 5.35 12.44
CA GLN A 234 2.62 3.95 12.87
C GLN A 234 2.46 3.76 14.38
N ASP A 235 3.06 4.64 15.20
CA ASP A 235 2.92 4.59 16.67
C ASP A 235 1.49 4.85 17.15
N LEU A 236 0.66 5.52 16.32
CA LEU A 236 -0.74 5.80 16.61
C LEU A 236 -1.69 4.65 16.27
N ILE A 237 -1.21 3.68 15.50
CA ILE A 237 -1.97 2.50 15.04
C ILE A 237 -1.22 1.19 15.32
N ALA A 238 -0.25 1.21 16.23
CA ALA A 238 0.55 0.04 16.57
C ALA A 238 -0.27 -1.07 17.25
N ASP A 239 -1.38 -0.72 17.88
CA ASP A 239 -2.27 -1.65 18.56
C ASP A 239 -3.73 -1.57 18.05
N ALA A 240 -4.55 -2.52 18.49
CA ALA A 240 -5.94 -2.61 18.06
C ALA A 240 -6.78 -1.37 18.46
N ALA A 241 -6.49 -0.75 19.60
CA ALA A 241 -7.21 0.44 20.06
C ALA A 241 -6.94 1.64 19.15
N GLY A 242 -5.68 1.89 18.81
CA GLY A 242 -5.28 2.93 17.87
C GLY A 242 -5.85 2.70 16.47
N GLN A 243 -5.79 1.46 15.98
CA GLN A 243 -6.38 1.08 14.68
C GLN A 243 -7.88 1.37 14.62
N GLN A 244 -8.62 1.01 15.66
CA GLN A 244 -10.05 1.27 15.75
C GLN A 244 -10.37 2.76 15.83
N ALA A 245 -9.62 3.52 16.63
CA ALA A 245 -9.80 4.96 16.78
C ALA A 245 -9.56 5.72 15.46
N TRP A 246 -8.49 5.34 14.73
CA TRP A 246 -8.21 5.92 13.42
C TRP A 246 -9.25 5.52 12.36
N ALA A 247 -9.68 4.26 12.36
CA ALA A 247 -10.73 3.81 11.45
C ALA A 247 -12.06 4.55 11.70
N GLU A 248 -12.42 4.79 12.95
CA GLU A 248 -13.61 5.57 13.31
C GLU A 248 -13.51 7.03 12.85
N ARG A 249 -12.37 7.68 13.10
CA ARG A 249 -12.08 9.05 12.64
C ARG A 249 -12.22 9.15 11.12
N LEU A 250 -11.55 8.27 10.38
CA LEU A 250 -11.56 8.27 8.93
C LEU A 250 -12.94 7.94 8.37
N ALA A 251 -13.67 6.99 8.95
CA ALA A 251 -15.02 6.66 8.51
C ALA A 251 -15.97 7.86 8.62
N ARG A 252 -15.88 8.62 9.72
CA ARG A 252 -16.66 9.85 9.93
C ARG A 252 -16.30 10.92 8.91
N ILE A 253 -14.99 11.17 8.69
CA ILE A 253 -14.50 12.17 7.73
C ILE A 253 -14.89 11.78 6.30
N PHE A 254 -14.62 10.54 5.90
CA PHE A 254 -14.93 10.07 4.54
C PHE A 254 -16.43 10.11 4.24
N SER A 255 -17.27 9.70 5.21
CA SER A 255 -18.73 9.80 5.06
C SER A 255 -19.20 11.24 4.90
N ALA A 256 -18.60 12.20 5.61
CA ALA A 256 -18.91 13.61 5.47
C ALA A 256 -18.46 14.20 4.13
N LEU A 257 -17.30 13.77 3.61
CA LEU A 257 -16.75 14.22 2.33
C LEU A 257 -17.38 13.53 1.11
N GLN A 258 -17.98 12.35 1.29
CA GLN A 258 -18.50 11.53 0.18
C GLN A 258 -19.38 12.28 -0.82
N PRO A 259 -20.39 13.08 -0.42
CA PRO A 259 -21.24 13.80 -1.38
C PRO A 259 -20.47 14.78 -2.27
N GLN A 260 -19.52 15.51 -1.68
CA GLN A 260 -18.64 16.43 -2.39
C GLN A 260 -17.73 15.69 -3.37
N LEU A 261 -17.10 14.60 -2.93
CA LEU A 261 -16.18 13.82 -3.75
C LEU A 261 -16.88 13.13 -4.92
N LEU A 262 -18.10 12.61 -4.71
CA LEU A 262 -18.91 12.02 -5.77
C LEU A 262 -19.35 13.04 -6.83
N ALA A 263 -19.50 14.30 -6.48
CA ALA A 263 -19.79 15.36 -7.45
C ALA A 263 -18.57 15.72 -8.33
N LEU A 264 -17.37 15.25 -7.96
CA LEU A 264 -16.11 15.46 -8.68
C LEU A 264 -15.64 14.22 -9.45
N ALA A 265 -16.32 13.06 -9.24
CA ALA A 265 -15.95 11.76 -9.79
C ALA A 265 -16.41 11.56 -11.25
#